data_59c1d6866c3f03816e47c0fbee4307e2
#
_entry.id   59c1d6866c3f03816e47c0fbee4307e2
#
_cell.length_a   1.000
_cell.length_b   1.000
_cell.length_c   1.000
_cell.angle_alpha   90.00
_cell.angle_beta   90.00
_cell.angle_gamma   90.00
#
_symmetry.space_group_name_H-M   'P 1'
#
loop_
_entity.id
_entity.type
_entity.pdbx_description
1 polymer ?
#
loop_
_entity_poly.entity_id
_entity_poly.type
_entity_poly.pdbx_seq_one_letter_code
_entity_poly.pdbx_strand_id
1 'polypeptide(L)'
;IDTDLEKIGNGQKSVVFVYDPNFAISNQQATEINKAREVIGEQVNFLIVRAGDPTRDDFKEQYQTRSADLLFFNGDGELIDRQIALLGAEELIEKLTD
;
A
#
# COMPACT_ATOMS: atom_id res chain seq x y z
N ILE A 1 -9.53 3.28 3.66
CA ILE A 1 -8.15 3.42 3.21
C ILE A 1 -7.94 4.81 2.65
N ASP A 2 -6.78 5.38 2.90
CA ASP A 2 -6.50 6.79 2.68
C ASP A 2 -5.82 7.01 1.31
N THR A 3 -6.14 8.14 0.69
CA THR A 3 -5.52 8.54 -0.59
C THR A 3 -4.44 9.60 -0.42
N ASP A 4 -4.18 10.05 0.80
CA ASP A 4 -3.24 11.14 1.07
C ASP A 4 -1.79 10.64 1.11
N LEU A 5 -1.11 10.70 -0.02
CA LEU A 5 0.28 10.25 -0.15
C LEU A 5 1.28 11.15 0.61
N GLU A 6 0.86 12.32 1.06
CA GLU A 6 1.71 13.19 1.88
C GLU A 6 2.01 12.59 3.26
N LYS A 7 1.24 11.59 3.65
CA LYS A 7 1.50 10.86 4.90
C LYS A 7 2.77 10.01 4.84
N ILE A 8 3.26 9.69 3.64
CA ILE A 8 4.54 8.98 3.50
C ILE A 8 5.64 9.89 4.06
N GLY A 9 6.37 9.37 5.04
CA GLY A 9 7.42 10.15 5.71
C GLY A 9 6.96 10.94 6.93
N ASN A 10 5.74 10.68 7.42
CA ASN A 10 5.20 11.38 8.59
C ASN A 10 5.64 10.78 9.95
N GLY A 11 6.59 9.88 9.94
CA GLY A 11 7.09 9.20 11.14
C GLY A 11 6.52 7.81 11.34
N GLN A 12 5.44 7.46 10.63
CA GLN A 12 4.86 6.12 10.68
C GLN A 12 5.20 5.37 9.41
N LYS A 13 5.31 4.04 9.52
CA LYS A 13 5.44 3.20 8.33
C LYS A 13 4.20 3.36 7.45
N SER A 14 4.40 3.18 6.16
CA SER A 14 3.31 3.27 5.19
C SER A 14 3.32 2.08 4.25
N VAL A 15 2.13 1.62 3.88
CA VAL A 15 1.96 0.71 2.76
C VAL A 15 1.08 1.38 1.72
N VAL A 16 1.55 1.41 0.48
CA VAL A 16 0.77 1.92 -0.64
C VAL A 16 0.34 0.76 -1.51
N PHE A 17 -0.97 0.61 -1.66
CA PHE A 17 -1.55 -0.42 -2.50
C PHE A 17 -1.98 0.18 -3.83
N VAL A 18 -1.46 -0.37 -4.92
CA VAL A 18 -1.84 0.03 -6.28
C VAL A 18 -3.03 -0.81 -6.70
N TYR A 19 -4.22 -0.24 -6.58
CA TYR A 19 -5.48 -0.95 -6.78
C TYR A 19 -5.95 -0.88 -8.23
N ASP A 20 -6.26 -2.03 -8.81
CA ASP A 20 -6.85 -2.14 -10.15
C ASP A 20 -8.06 -3.07 -10.08
N PRO A 21 -9.30 -2.51 -10.18
CA PRO A 21 -10.50 -3.33 -10.04
C PRO A 21 -10.67 -4.37 -11.15
N ASN A 22 -9.92 -4.25 -12.24
CA ASN A 22 -9.99 -5.20 -13.35
C ASN A 22 -9.18 -6.48 -13.10
N PHE A 23 -8.39 -6.50 -12.02
CA PHE A 23 -7.58 -7.67 -11.65
C PHE A 23 -8.17 -8.35 -10.42
N ALA A 24 -8.53 -9.63 -10.56
CA ALA A 24 -9.07 -10.41 -9.45
C ALA A 24 -8.13 -10.42 -8.24
N ILE A 25 -6.82 -10.53 -8.49
CA ILE A 25 -5.83 -10.57 -7.41
C ILE A 25 -5.75 -9.24 -6.66
N SER A 26 -6.00 -8.12 -7.33
CA SER A 26 -6.07 -6.81 -6.70
C SER A 26 -7.25 -6.72 -5.73
N ASN A 27 -8.38 -7.29 -6.11
CA ASN A 27 -9.56 -7.35 -5.24
C ASN A 27 -9.33 -8.26 -4.03
N GLN A 28 -8.65 -9.38 -4.22
CA GLN A 28 -8.28 -10.27 -3.12
C GLN A 28 -7.31 -9.58 -2.15
N GLN A 29 -6.33 -8.86 -2.70
CA GLN A 29 -5.38 -8.10 -1.87
C GLN A 29 -6.08 -7.01 -1.07
N ALA A 30 -7.06 -6.34 -1.65
CA ALA A 30 -7.85 -5.33 -0.93
C ALA A 30 -8.53 -5.92 0.30
N THR A 31 -9.05 -7.13 0.20
CA THR A 31 -9.67 -7.84 1.32
C THR A 31 -8.68 -8.06 2.46
N GLU A 32 -7.47 -8.53 2.13
CA GLU A 32 -6.44 -8.79 3.14
C GLU A 32 -5.93 -7.50 3.77
N ILE A 33 -5.81 -6.42 3.00
CA ILE A 33 -5.44 -5.11 3.52
C ILE A 33 -6.49 -4.61 4.51
N ASN A 34 -7.77 -4.77 4.20
CA ASN A 34 -8.83 -4.34 5.11
C ASN A 34 -8.80 -5.11 6.43
N LYS A 35 -8.50 -6.40 6.39
CA LYS A 35 -8.33 -7.20 7.61
C LYS A 35 -7.17 -6.69 8.46
N ALA A 36 -6.03 -6.39 7.84
CA ALA A 36 -4.86 -5.84 8.54
C ALA A 36 -5.18 -4.49 9.16
N ARG A 37 -5.88 -3.62 8.44
CA ARG A 37 -6.29 -2.31 8.95
C ARG A 37 -7.16 -2.40 10.21
N GLU A 38 -8.03 -3.38 10.27
CA GLU A 38 -8.87 -3.59 11.45
C GLU A 38 -8.05 -3.87 12.70
N VAL A 39 -6.86 -4.46 12.54
CA VAL A 39 -6.00 -4.83 13.66
C VAL A 39 -5.04 -3.70 14.05
N ILE A 40 -4.39 -3.05 13.07
CA ILE A 40 -3.30 -2.11 13.33
C ILE A 40 -3.50 -0.73 12.71
N GLY A 41 -4.71 -0.40 12.27
CA GLY A 41 -5.00 0.72 11.38
C GLY A 41 -4.44 2.08 11.74
N GLU A 42 -4.32 2.41 13.03
CA GLU A 42 -3.82 3.72 13.45
C GLU A 42 -2.31 3.76 13.66
N GLN A 43 -1.65 2.61 13.65
CA GLN A 43 -0.20 2.51 13.85
C GLN A 43 0.58 2.69 12.56
N VAL A 44 -0.08 2.59 11.43
CA VAL A 44 0.51 2.56 10.09
C VAL A 44 -0.37 3.33 9.12
N ASN A 45 0.22 3.96 8.13
CA ASN A 45 -0.52 4.59 7.05
C ASN A 45 -0.89 3.55 6.00
N PHE A 46 -2.18 3.28 5.84
CA PHE A 46 -2.69 2.42 4.76
C PHE A 46 -3.17 3.33 3.64
N LEU A 47 -2.42 3.37 2.54
CA LEU A 47 -2.66 4.29 1.43
C LEU A 47 -3.02 3.53 0.17
N ILE A 48 -3.85 4.16 -0.68
CA ILE A 48 -4.25 3.56 -1.95
C ILE A 48 -3.95 4.51 -3.11
N VAL A 49 -3.45 3.93 -4.21
CA VAL A 49 -3.31 4.59 -5.50
C VAL A 49 -4.08 3.76 -6.51
N ARG A 50 -5.04 4.38 -7.22
CA ARG A 50 -5.77 3.66 -8.26
C ARG A 50 -4.91 3.60 -9.51
N ALA A 51 -4.81 2.41 -10.10
CA ALA A 51 -3.97 2.19 -11.28
C ALA A 51 -4.34 3.10 -12.46
N GLY A 52 -5.63 3.44 -12.59
CA GLY A 52 -6.12 4.27 -13.68
C GLY A 52 -6.23 5.76 -13.36
N ASP A 53 -5.78 6.22 -12.20
CA ASP A 53 -5.90 7.62 -11.80
C ASP A 53 -4.79 8.47 -12.41
N PRO A 54 -5.10 9.37 -13.37
CA PRO A 54 -4.07 10.19 -14.00
C PRO A 54 -3.43 11.22 -13.06
N THR A 55 -4.09 11.57 -11.95
CA THR A 55 -3.52 12.50 -10.98
C THR A 55 -2.37 11.87 -10.19
N ARG A 56 -2.19 10.55 -10.31
CA ARG A 56 -1.12 9.79 -9.65
C ARG A 56 -0.03 9.33 -10.62
N ASP A 57 -0.02 9.86 -11.85
CA ASP A 57 0.96 9.45 -12.85
C ASP A 57 2.40 9.68 -12.38
N ASP A 58 2.67 10.81 -11.71
CA ASP A 58 4.01 11.10 -11.20
C ASP A 58 4.47 10.06 -10.19
N PHE A 59 3.60 9.68 -9.26
CA PHE A 59 3.90 8.65 -8.27
C PHE A 59 4.13 7.30 -8.94
N LYS A 60 3.24 6.92 -9.86
CA LYS A 60 3.32 5.65 -10.56
C LYS A 60 4.60 5.54 -11.38
N GLU A 61 5.01 6.64 -12.00
CA GLU A 61 6.22 6.70 -12.80
C GLU A 61 7.47 6.62 -11.92
N GLN A 62 7.47 7.39 -10.83
CA GLN A 62 8.60 7.44 -9.89
C GLN A 62 8.94 6.06 -9.35
N TYR A 63 7.93 5.26 -9.00
CA TYR A 63 8.12 3.95 -8.41
C TYR A 63 7.90 2.81 -9.41
N GLN A 64 7.61 3.11 -10.67
CA GLN A 64 7.36 2.12 -11.72
C GLN A 64 6.35 1.06 -11.26
N THR A 65 5.20 1.54 -10.77
CA THR A 65 4.18 0.69 -10.18
C THR A 65 3.46 -0.17 -11.21
N ARG A 66 2.99 -1.32 -10.74
CA ARG A 66 2.15 -2.25 -11.50
C ARG A 66 0.86 -2.48 -10.73
N SER A 67 -0.17 -2.96 -11.45
CA SER A 67 -1.43 -3.34 -10.82
C SER A 67 -1.20 -4.39 -9.74
N ALA A 68 -1.79 -4.18 -8.57
CA ALA A 68 -1.68 -5.01 -7.37
C ALA A 68 -0.33 -4.93 -6.65
N ASP A 69 0.52 -3.96 -6.98
CA ASP A 69 1.75 -3.71 -6.23
C ASP A 69 1.45 -3.25 -4.80
N LEU A 70 2.30 -3.70 -3.89
CA LEU A 70 2.38 -3.21 -2.52
C LEU A 70 3.74 -2.57 -2.34
N LEU A 71 3.78 -1.30 -1.97
CA LEU A 71 5.00 -0.55 -1.71
C LEU A 71 5.08 -0.26 -0.22
N PHE A 72 6.19 -0.64 0.42
CA PHE A 72 6.39 -0.45 1.85
C PHE A 72 7.41 0.64 2.10
N PHE A 73 7.03 1.64 2.88
CA PHE A 73 7.89 2.78 3.23
C PHE A 73 8.16 2.80 4.73
N ASN A 74 9.37 3.19 5.11
CA ASN A 74 9.68 3.42 6.52
C ASN A 74 9.11 4.78 6.98
N GLY A 75 9.29 5.10 8.25
CA GLY A 75 8.77 6.35 8.81
C GLY A 75 9.39 7.61 8.22
N ASP A 76 10.57 7.51 7.62
CA ASP A 76 11.25 8.61 6.96
C ASP A 76 10.80 8.80 5.51
N GLY A 77 9.96 7.91 4.99
CA GLY A 77 9.45 7.98 3.62
C GLY A 77 10.30 7.28 2.59
N GLU A 78 11.24 6.46 3.01
CA GLU A 78 12.06 5.67 2.09
C GLU A 78 11.35 4.36 1.73
N LEU A 79 11.36 4.01 0.45
CA LEU A 79 10.85 2.71 -0.01
C LEU A 79 11.80 1.62 0.44
N ILE A 80 11.32 0.70 1.29
CA ILE A 80 12.15 -0.35 1.88
C ILE A 80 11.82 -1.74 1.34
N ASP A 81 10.66 -1.93 0.74
CA ASP A 81 10.28 -3.22 0.16
C ASP A 81 9.15 -3.04 -0.83
N ARG A 82 9.03 -4.01 -1.71
CA ARG A 82 7.98 -4.08 -2.72
C ARG A 82 7.55 -5.53 -2.88
N GLN A 83 6.24 -5.75 -2.92
CA GLN A 83 5.69 -7.07 -3.17
C GLN A 83 4.69 -6.98 -4.31
N ILE A 84 4.69 -7.98 -5.17
CA ILE A 84 3.68 -8.12 -6.21
C ILE A 84 2.76 -9.24 -5.75
N ALA A 85 1.55 -8.90 -5.35
CA ALA A 85 0.49 -9.76 -4.82
C ALA A 85 0.91 -11.22 -4.52
N LEU A 86 0.30 -11.96 -3.64
CA LEU A 86 -0.76 -11.63 -2.69
C LEU A 86 -0.20 -11.85 -1.30
N LEU A 87 -0.26 -10.85 -0.44
CA LEU A 87 0.11 -11.01 0.96
C LEU A 87 -1.15 -11.13 1.81
N GLY A 88 -1.19 -12.14 2.67
CA GLY A 88 -2.24 -12.29 3.66
C GLY A 88 -2.15 -11.23 4.74
N ALA A 89 -3.25 -11.04 5.47
CA ALA A 89 -3.33 -10.03 6.52
C ALA A 89 -2.25 -10.22 7.58
N GLU A 90 -1.97 -11.46 7.99
CA GLU A 90 -0.95 -11.75 9.01
C GLU A 90 0.45 -11.34 8.55
N GLU A 91 0.78 -11.63 7.30
CA GLU A 91 2.06 -11.24 6.70
C GLU A 91 2.19 -9.72 6.60
N LEU A 92 1.10 -9.04 6.24
CA LEU A 92 1.05 -7.57 6.18
C LEU A 92 1.31 -6.98 7.57
N ILE A 93 0.63 -7.49 8.58
CA ILE A 93 0.78 -7.02 9.96
C ILE A 93 2.23 -7.21 10.42
N GLU A 94 2.81 -8.36 10.14
CA GLU A 94 4.20 -8.65 10.51
C GLU A 94 5.16 -7.65 9.85
N LYS A 95 5.01 -7.42 8.56
CA LYS A 95 5.86 -6.45 7.84
C LYS A 95 5.72 -5.02 8.36
N LEU A 96 4.54 -4.65 8.79
CA LEU A 96 4.22 -3.27 9.16
C LEU A 96 4.46 -2.98 10.65
N THR A 97 4.58 -4.01 11.48
CA THR A 97 4.79 -3.86 12.93
C THR A 97 6.17 -4.29 13.39
N ASP A 98 6.99 -4.71 12.48
CA ASP A 98 8.33 -5.21 12.76
C ASP A 98 9.34 -4.08 12.93
#